data_a33b560d4992fb94852f7752a3386ff6
#
_entry.id   a33b560d4992fb94852f7752a3386ff6
#
_cell.length_a   1.000
_cell.length_b   1.000
_cell.length_c   1.000
_cell.angle_alpha   90.00
_cell.angle_beta   90.00
_cell.angle_gamma   90.00
#
_symmetry.space_group_name_H-M   'P 1'
#
loop_
_entity.id
_entity.type
_entity.pdbx_description
1 polymer ?
#
loop_
_entity_poly.entity_id
_entity_poly.type
_entity_poly.pdbx_seq_one_letter_code
_entity_poly.pdbx_strand_id
1 'polypeptide(L)'
;MNFTRRAAMRALSAFSFFMASELFFPINPLRADVETEALLEPGALGDIIIGSDDAPVTIVEYASLTCPHCADFTATTFPELKTKYIDTGKVRFIFREFPFDDLALAAAMISRCMPRDKFFPMIEILFDQQKVWSQNNPREELFNIAKLSGMTQAQFDECLKREDIAKAIIASRSKAAEQFGVDSTPTFFINGKVLKGSQPLSEFDKLIEAAQSE
;
A
#
# COMPACT_ATOMS: atom_id res chain seq x y z
N MET A 1 -26.40 -14.68 -96.79
CA MET A 1 -27.25 -13.47 -96.75
C MET A 1 -27.82 -13.39 -95.35
N ASN A 2 -27.47 -12.30 -94.65
CA ASN A 2 -28.24 -11.58 -93.67
C ASN A 2 -28.30 -12.05 -92.18
N PHE A 3 -27.71 -11.23 -91.51
CA PHE A 3 -28.06 -10.28 -90.46
C PHE A 3 -28.02 -10.79 -89.00
N THR A 4 -26.97 -10.37 -88.43
CA THR A 4 -26.70 -10.18 -87.04
C THR A 4 -27.79 -9.44 -86.26
N ARG A 5 -28.06 -9.88 -85.01
CA ARG A 5 -28.57 -8.99 -83.96
C ARG A 5 -27.78 -9.24 -82.69
N ARG A 6 -26.99 -8.26 -82.35
CA ARG A 6 -26.28 -8.13 -81.08
C ARG A 6 -27.29 -7.81 -79.98
N ALA A 7 -27.35 -8.63 -78.93
CA ALA A 7 -27.98 -8.30 -77.68
C ALA A 7 -26.90 -7.96 -76.66
N ALA A 8 -26.87 -6.69 -76.22
CA ALA A 8 -25.97 -6.21 -75.22
C ALA A 8 -26.53 -6.58 -73.84
N MET A 9 -25.83 -7.47 -73.12
CA MET A 9 -26.07 -7.69 -71.69
C MET A 9 -25.38 -6.60 -70.87
N ARG A 10 -26.18 -5.79 -70.20
CA ARG A 10 -25.72 -4.86 -69.18
C ARG A 10 -25.53 -5.63 -67.86
N ALA A 11 -24.28 -5.82 -67.45
CA ALA A 11 -23.95 -6.33 -66.15
C ALA A 11 -24.11 -5.20 -65.15
N LEU A 12 -25.07 -5.30 -64.19
CA LEU A 12 -25.14 -4.46 -62.98
C LEU A 12 -24.16 -5.04 -61.97
N SER A 13 -23.06 -4.34 -61.76
CA SER A 13 -22.17 -4.57 -60.62
C SER A 13 -22.80 -4.02 -59.37
N ALA A 14 -23.32 -4.88 -58.50
CA ALA A 14 -23.70 -4.50 -57.13
C ALA A 14 -22.43 -4.38 -56.30
N PHE A 15 -22.05 -3.15 -56.02
CA PHE A 15 -20.96 -2.83 -55.11
C PHE A 15 -21.51 -2.94 -53.67
N SER A 16 -21.30 -4.08 -53.01
CA SER A 16 -21.61 -4.26 -51.60
C SER A 16 -20.61 -3.46 -50.76
N PHE A 17 -21.08 -2.34 -50.22
CA PHE A 17 -20.36 -1.55 -49.29
C PHE A 17 -20.39 -2.28 -47.92
N PHE A 18 -19.33 -2.99 -47.59
CA PHE A 18 -19.15 -3.62 -46.29
C PHE A 18 -18.74 -2.50 -45.33
N MET A 19 -19.70 -1.95 -44.57
CA MET A 19 -19.43 -1.05 -43.44
C MET A 19 -18.79 -1.88 -42.34
N ALA A 20 -17.46 -1.86 -42.26
CA ALA A 20 -16.73 -2.32 -41.09
C ALA A 20 -17.04 -1.33 -39.97
N SER A 21 -17.96 -1.69 -39.08
CA SER A 21 -18.17 -1.01 -37.83
C SER A 21 -16.95 -1.30 -36.91
N GLU A 22 -15.97 -0.43 -36.94
CA GLU A 22 -14.89 -0.47 -35.95
C GLU A 22 -15.51 -0.15 -34.59
N LEU A 23 -15.69 -1.20 -33.78
CA LEU A 23 -15.97 -1.10 -32.37
C LEU A 23 -14.73 -0.48 -31.69
N PHE A 24 -14.73 0.84 -31.62
CA PHE A 24 -13.80 1.57 -30.76
C PHE A 24 -14.15 1.21 -29.32
N PHE A 25 -13.50 0.19 -28.76
CA PHE A 25 -13.43 0.02 -27.32
C PHE A 25 -12.53 1.13 -26.80
N PRO A 26 -13.03 2.05 -25.98
CA PRO A 26 -12.14 2.98 -25.28
C PRO A 26 -11.23 2.11 -24.39
N ILE A 27 -9.96 2.05 -24.74
CA ILE A 27 -8.92 1.54 -23.84
C ILE A 27 -8.81 2.61 -22.75
N ASN A 28 -9.62 2.46 -21.70
CA ASN A 28 -9.44 3.20 -20.49
C ASN A 28 -8.09 2.75 -19.94
N PRO A 29 -7.06 3.62 -19.76
CA PRO A 29 -5.87 3.23 -19.04
C PRO A 29 -6.34 2.99 -17.60
N LEU A 30 -6.51 1.72 -17.26
CA LEU A 30 -6.74 1.27 -15.88
C LEU A 30 -5.55 1.70 -15.04
N ARG A 31 -5.58 2.93 -14.57
CA ARG A 31 -5.03 3.27 -13.28
C ARG A 31 -6.03 2.63 -12.31
N ALA A 32 -5.73 1.41 -11.88
CA ALA A 32 -6.57 0.68 -10.97
C ALA A 32 -6.58 1.44 -9.63
N ASP A 33 -7.58 2.29 -9.45
CA ASP A 33 -7.96 2.72 -8.12
C ASP A 33 -8.42 1.44 -7.42
N VAL A 34 -7.73 1.08 -6.36
CA VAL A 34 -8.08 -0.08 -5.55
C VAL A 34 -9.44 0.20 -4.92
N GLU A 35 -10.35 -0.79 -4.93
CA GLU A 35 -11.62 -0.66 -4.23
C GLU A 35 -11.37 -0.28 -2.77
N THR A 36 -11.75 0.92 -2.41
CA THR A 36 -11.45 1.52 -1.11
C THR A 36 -12.05 0.71 0.03
N GLU A 37 -13.22 0.11 -0.15
CA GLU A 37 -13.88 -0.73 0.85
C GLU A 37 -13.05 -1.96 1.18
N ALA A 38 -12.58 -2.70 0.18
CA ALA A 38 -11.74 -3.89 0.37
C ALA A 38 -10.37 -3.54 0.98
N LEU A 39 -9.83 -2.36 0.63
CA LEU A 39 -8.58 -1.85 1.19
C LEU A 39 -8.74 -1.49 2.68
N LEU A 40 -9.86 -0.91 3.08
CA LEU A 40 -10.11 -0.47 4.45
C LEU A 40 -10.58 -1.60 5.37
N GLU A 41 -10.86 -2.78 4.84
CA GLU A 41 -11.15 -3.95 5.65
C GLU A 41 -9.92 -4.34 6.49
N PRO A 42 -9.99 -4.30 7.84
CA PRO A 42 -8.86 -4.59 8.68
C PRO A 42 -8.48 -6.06 8.62
N GLY A 43 -7.19 -6.37 8.76
CA GLY A 43 -6.71 -7.73 8.94
C GLY A 43 -7.08 -8.31 10.32
N ALA A 44 -6.73 -9.59 10.54
CA ALA A 44 -7.06 -10.32 11.77
C ALA A 44 -6.51 -9.68 13.06
N LEU A 45 -5.43 -8.88 12.97
CA LEU A 45 -4.86 -8.14 14.10
C LEU A 45 -5.50 -6.77 14.32
N GLY A 46 -6.43 -6.38 13.45
CA GLY A 46 -6.96 -5.01 13.40
C GLY A 46 -5.92 -4.01 12.89
N ASP A 47 -6.40 -2.83 12.52
CA ASP A 47 -5.53 -1.73 12.11
C ASP A 47 -5.02 -0.94 13.31
N ILE A 48 -3.78 -0.46 13.21
CA ILE A 48 -3.23 0.53 14.12
C ILE A 48 -3.28 1.88 13.39
N ILE A 49 -3.99 2.81 14.00
CA ILE A 49 -4.41 4.07 13.37
C ILE A 49 -3.92 5.24 14.21
N ILE A 50 -3.44 6.30 13.57
CA ILE A 50 -3.25 7.62 14.16
C ILE A 50 -4.04 8.67 13.38
N GLY A 51 -4.43 9.73 14.05
CA GLY A 51 -5.33 10.76 13.54
C GLY A 51 -6.78 10.52 13.95
N SER A 52 -7.68 11.33 13.42
CA SER A 52 -9.11 11.25 13.72
C SER A 52 -9.80 10.14 12.92
N ASP A 53 -10.69 9.40 13.56
CA ASP A 53 -11.54 8.41 12.86
C ASP A 53 -12.49 9.09 11.85
N ASP A 54 -12.85 10.37 12.08
CA ASP A 54 -13.71 11.17 11.21
C ASP A 54 -12.92 11.95 10.12
N ALA A 55 -11.62 11.69 9.96
CA ALA A 55 -10.80 12.37 8.97
C ALA A 55 -11.31 12.08 7.54
N PRO A 56 -11.45 13.12 6.69
CA PRO A 56 -11.99 12.95 5.33
C PRO A 56 -11.06 12.15 4.41
N VAL A 57 -9.76 12.06 4.73
CA VAL A 57 -8.78 11.33 3.93
C VAL A 57 -8.16 10.21 4.77
N THR A 58 -8.13 9.01 4.20
CA THR A 58 -7.42 7.87 4.79
C THR A 58 -6.17 7.57 3.98
N ILE A 59 -5.03 7.46 4.66
CA ILE A 59 -3.77 6.97 4.09
C ILE A 59 -3.50 5.60 4.70
N VAL A 60 -3.31 4.58 3.85
CA VAL A 60 -2.84 3.25 4.26
C VAL A 60 -1.42 3.10 3.74
N GLU A 61 -0.46 2.92 4.65
CA GLU A 61 0.92 2.59 4.32
C GLU A 61 1.17 1.09 4.47
N TYR A 62 1.74 0.47 3.45
CA TYR A 62 2.35 -0.85 3.55
C TYR A 62 3.87 -0.69 3.62
N ALA A 63 4.47 -1.11 4.73
CA ALA A 63 5.89 -0.88 5.01
C ALA A 63 6.59 -2.14 5.56
N SER A 64 7.89 -2.25 5.28
CA SER A 64 8.77 -3.25 5.87
C SER A 64 9.78 -2.60 6.80
N LEU A 65 9.94 -3.14 7.99
CA LEU A 65 10.87 -2.60 8.99
C LEU A 65 12.35 -2.76 8.62
N THR A 66 12.67 -3.60 7.63
CA THR A 66 14.03 -3.73 7.06
C THR A 66 14.21 -2.89 5.79
N CYS A 67 13.16 -2.24 5.28
CA CYS A 67 13.25 -1.43 4.06
C CYS A 67 13.86 -0.05 4.32
N PRO A 68 14.99 0.32 3.68
CA PRO A 68 15.62 1.61 3.89
C PRO A 68 14.79 2.79 3.39
N HIS A 69 13.96 2.60 2.35
CA HIS A 69 13.06 3.65 1.86
C HIS A 69 11.91 3.93 2.83
N CYS A 70 11.46 2.92 3.61
CA CYS A 70 10.49 3.14 4.68
C CYS A 70 11.10 3.95 5.83
N ALA A 71 12.35 3.63 6.20
CA ALA A 71 13.08 4.43 7.20
C ALA A 71 13.31 5.88 6.73
N ASP A 72 13.65 6.08 5.45
CA ASP A 72 13.80 7.41 4.87
C ASP A 72 12.50 8.22 4.90
N PHE A 73 11.37 7.63 4.47
CA PHE A 73 10.05 8.27 4.58
C PHE A 73 9.72 8.66 6.02
N THR A 74 9.93 7.74 6.97
CA THR A 74 9.64 7.98 8.40
C THR A 74 10.50 9.10 8.97
N ALA A 75 11.76 9.22 8.53
CA ALA A 75 12.67 10.26 9.00
C ALA A 75 12.44 11.63 8.35
N THR A 76 12.01 11.68 7.10
CA THR A 76 11.98 12.93 6.31
C THR A 76 10.58 13.47 6.07
N THR A 77 9.68 12.66 5.52
CA THR A 77 8.36 13.13 5.07
C THR A 77 7.28 12.95 6.14
N PHE A 78 7.32 11.84 6.89
CA PHE A 78 6.28 11.52 7.86
C PHE A 78 6.10 12.59 8.96
N PRO A 79 7.14 13.22 9.54
CA PRO A 79 6.97 14.25 10.57
C PRO A 79 6.18 15.48 10.05
N GLU A 80 6.43 15.89 8.81
CA GLU A 80 5.73 17.00 8.20
C GLU A 80 4.28 16.62 7.83
N LEU A 81 4.09 15.41 7.27
CA LEU A 81 2.77 14.84 6.97
C LEU A 81 1.92 14.76 8.25
N LYS A 82 2.52 14.28 9.34
CA LYS A 82 1.87 14.17 10.64
C LYS A 82 1.41 15.52 11.15
N THR A 83 2.31 16.49 11.21
CA THR A 83 2.00 17.84 11.73
C THR A 83 0.96 18.56 10.88
N LYS A 84 1.06 18.45 9.54
CA LYS A 84 0.22 19.21 8.61
C LYS A 84 -1.19 18.62 8.47
N TYR A 85 -1.32 17.30 8.53
CA TYR A 85 -2.55 16.60 8.16
C TYR A 85 -3.13 15.68 9.24
N ILE A 86 -2.28 14.89 9.91
CA ILE A 86 -2.78 13.92 10.90
C ILE A 86 -3.18 14.61 12.19
N ASP A 87 -2.29 15.45 12.74
CA ASP A 87 -2.53 16.17 14.00
C ASP A 87 -3.63 17.26 13.85
N THR A 88 -3.93 17.66 12.62
CA THR A 88 -5.01 18.61 12.32
C THR A 88 -6.35 17.92 12.00
N GLY A 89 -6.42 16.60 12.07
CA GLY A 89 -7.64 15.83 11.83
C GLY A 89 -8.07 15.72 10.36
N LYS A 90 -7.20 16.09 9.42
CA LYS A 90 -7.48 16.02 7.98
C LYS A 90 -7.19 14.64 7.40
N VAL A 91 -6.29 13.89 8.02
CA VAL A 91 -5.86 12.57 7.59
C VAL A 91 -5.94 11.59 8.74
N ARG A 92 -6.49 10.41 8.47
CA ARG A 92 -6.34 9.18 9.24
C ARG A 92 -5.27 8.32 8.60
N PHE A 93 -4.26 7.95 9.38
CA PHE A 93 -3.12 7.19 8.88
C PHE A 93 -3.12 5.79 9.48
N ILE A 94 -3.05 4.78 8.62
CA ILE A 94 -3.04 3.34 8.95
C ILE A 94 -1.70 2.76 8.54
N PHE A 95 -0.99 2.17 9.49
CA PHE A 95 0.24 1.43 9.21
C PHE A 95 -0.05 -0.07 9.11
N ARG A 96 0.41 -0.70 8.03
CA ARG A 96 0.31 -2.15 7.81
C ARG A 96 1.65 -2.74 7.47
N GLU A 97 2.00 -3.80 8.15
CA GLU A 97 3.25 -4.51 7.96
C GLU A 97 3.28 -5.25 6.62
N PHE A 98 4.39 -5.09 5.90
CA PHE A 98 4.69 -5.81 4.66
C PHE A 98 6.12 -6.37 4.71
N PRO A 99 6.39 -7.37 5.57
CA PRO A 99 7.74 -7.91 5.74
C PRO A 99 8.22 -8.64 4.48
N PHE A 100 9.47 -8.37 4.06
CA PHE A 100 10.13 -9.09 2.97
C PHE A 100 10.96 -10.27 3.45
N ASP A 101 11.33 -10.29 4.73
CA ASP A 101 12.21 -11.27 5.35
C ASP A 101 11.78 -11.57 6.79
N ASP A 102 12.38 -12.60 7.35
CA ASP A 102 12.08 -13.09 8.72
C ASP A 102 12.44 -12.05 9.78
N LEU A 103 13.45 -11.23 9.53
CA LEU A 103 13.86 -10.18 10.46
C LEU A 103 12.83 -9.06 10.54
N ALA A 104 12.31 -8.62 9.37
CA ALA A 104 11.21 -7.68 9.32
C ALA A 104 9.94 -8.25 9.98
N LEU A 105 9.68 -9.55 9.79
CA LEU A 105 8.56 -10.22 10.44
C LEU A 105 8.73 -10.22 11.97
N ALA A 106 9.91 -10.57 12.48
CA ALA A 106 10.19 -10.59 13.92
C ALA A 106 10.01 -9.18 14.53
N ALA A 107 10.53 -8.13 13.89
CA ALA A 107 10.36 -6.75 14.34
C ALA A 107 8.89 -6.31 14.32
N ALA A 108 8.13 -6.70 13.31
CA ALA A 108 6.70 -6.46 13.22
C ALA A 108 5.91 -7.18 14.33
N MET A 109 6.26 -8.44 14.62
CA MET A 109 5.66 -9.19 15.72
C MET A 109 5.92 -8.50 17.08
N ILE A 110 7.15 -8.05 17.33
CA ILE A 110 7.49 -7.34 18.57
C ILE A 110 6.66 -6.04 18.67
N SER A 111 6.50 -5.30 17.59
CA SER A 111 5.67 -4.09 17.58
C SER A 111 4.20 -4.41 17.89
N ARG A 112 3.66 -5.49 17.35
CA ARG A 112 2.28 -5.95 17.63
C ARG A 112 2.06 -6.47 19.05
N CYS A 113 3.10 -6.93 19.73
CA CYS A 113 3.04 -7.33 21.14
C CYS A 113 3.13 -6.15 22.11
N MET A 114 3.43 -4.97 21.63
CA MET A 114 3.41 -3.76 22.46
C MET A 114 1.97 -3.33 22.79
N PRO A 115 1.73 -2.61 23.90
CA PRO A 115 0.50 -1.87 24.08
C PRO A 115 0.18 -0.97 22.89
N ARG A 116 -1.11 -0.84 22.55
CA ARG A 116 -1.54 -0.13 21.33
C ARG A 116 -0.99 1.30 21.21
N ASP A 117 -0.92 2.01 22.32
CA ASP A 117 -0.37 3.38 22.42
C ASP A 117 1.15 3.43 22.20
N LYS A 118 1.85 2.30 22.33
CA LYS A 118 3.30 2.19 22.12
C LYS A 118 3.67 1.66 20.73
N PHE A 119 2.70 1.29 19.91
CA PHE A 119 2.98 0.71 18.58
C PHE A 119 3.70 1.71 17.68
N PHE A 120 3.16 2.91 17.44
CA PHE A 120 3.81 3.91 16.59
C PHE A 120 5.15 4.38 17.14
N PRO A 121 5.30 4.70 18.44
CA PRO A 121 6.62 4.96 19.02
C PRO A 121 7.63 3.82 18.79
N MET A 122 7.19 2.57 18.83
CA MET A 122 8.05 1.42 18.52
C MET A 122 8.46 1.39 17.04
N ILE A 123 7.52 1.61 16.12
CA ILE A 123 7.80 1.67 14.67
C ILE A 123 8.81 2.79 14.37
N GLU A 124 8.63 3.98 14.95
CA GLU A 124 9.54 5.11 14.75
C GLU A 124 10.96 4.79 15.23
N ILE A 125 11.13 4.20 16.43
CA ILE A 125 12.44 3.80 16.96
C ILE A 125 13.07 2.70 16.09
N LEU A 126 12.27 1.72 15.63
CA LEU A 126 12.76 0.65 14.77
C LEU A 126 13.27 1.19 13.43
N PHE A 127 12.62 2.18 12.85
CA PHE A 127 13.12 2.81 11.63
C PHE A 127 14.35 3.71 11.90
N ASP A 128 14.34 4.50 12.96
CA ASP A 128 15.47 5.36 13.35
C ASP A 128 16.75 4.53 13.56
N GLN A 129 16.63 3.40 14.25
CA GLN A 129 17.75 2.53 14.56
C GLN A 129 17.90 1.35 13.58
N GLN A 130 17.23 1.39 12.43
CA GLN A 130 17.17 0.27 11.48
C GLN A 130 18.54 -0.32 11.16
N LYS A 131 19.55 0.51 10.87
CA LYS A 131 20.91 0.07 10.54
C LYS A 131 21.61 -0.61 11.72
N VAL A 132 21.25 -0.28 12.95
CA VAL A 132 21.86 -0.87 14.15
C VAL A 132 21.31 -2.27 14.36
N TRP A 133 19.98 -2.38 14.53
CA TRP A 133 19.37 -3.65 14.90
C TRP A 133 19.29 -4.65 13.73
N SER A 134 19.31 -4.20 12.47
CA SER A 134 19.17 -5.12 11.34
C SER A 134 20.49 -5.78 10.89
N GLN A 135 21.64 -5.29 11.35
CA GLN A 135 22.94 -5.76 10.86
C GLN A 135 23.74 -6.59 11.86
N ASN A 136 23.70 -6.24 13.16
CA ASN A 136 24.53 -6.87 14.17
C ASN A 136 23.65 -7.42 15.30
N ASN A 137 23.75 -8.74 15.56
CA ASN A 137 23.00 -9.41 16.62
C ASN A 137 21.51 -8.99 16.67
N PRO A 138 20.74 -9.14 15.58
CA PRO A 138 19.41 -8.55 15.45
C PRO A 138 18.47 -8.89 16.62
N ARG A 139 18.55 -10.10 17.16
CA ARG A 139 17.72 -10.51 18.29
C ARG A 139 18.03 -9.71 19.57
N GLU A 140 19.30 -9.48 19.85
CA GLU A 140 19.74 -8.72 21.03
C GLU A 140 19.36 -7.25 20.90
N GLU A 141 19.62 -6.66 19.73
CA GLU A 141 19.30 -5.25 19.46
C GLU A 141 17.79 -4.99 19.43
N LEU A 142 16.99 -5.87 18.84
CA LEU A 142 15.53 -5.80 18.92
C LEU A 142 15.03 -5.89 20.36
N PHE A 143 15.64 -6.77 21.19
CA PHE A 143 15.29 -6.84 22.60
C PHE A 143 15.68 -5.57 23.34
N ASN A 144 16.86 -4.98 23.08
CA ASN A 144 17.29 -3.73 23.68
C ASN A 144 16.28 -2.60 23.41
N ILE A 145 15.79 -2.48 22.16
CA ILE A 145 14.75 -1.52 21.79
C ILE A 145 13.42 -1.83 22.51
N ALA A 146 12.98 -3.08 22.49
CA ALA A 146 11.74 -3.50 23.15
C ALA A 146 11.79 -3.27 24.67
N LYS A 147 12.95 -3.49 25.30
CA LYS A 147 13.19 -3.24 26.72
C LYS A 147 13.08 -1.76 27.09
N LEU A 148 13.59 -0.86 26.25
CA LEU A 148 13.44 0.58 26.45
C LEU A 148 11.96 1.00 26.42
N SER A 149 11.14 0.29 25.65
CA SER A 149 9.69 0.48 25.60
C SER A 149 8.92 -0.24 26.71
N GLY A 150 9.64 -0.95 27.62
CA GLY A 150 9.08 -1.60 28.82
C GLY A 150 8.79 -3.09 28.69
N MET A 151 9.22 -3.76 27.61
CA MET A 151 9.05 -5.21 27.43
C MET A 151 10.10 -5.98 28.23
N THR A 152 9.69 -6.99 28.98
CA THR A 152 10.61 -7.90 29.66
C THR A 152 11.17 -8.95 28.70
N GLN A 153 12.29 -9.61 29.05
CA GLN A 153 12.85 -10.70 28.25
C GLN A 153 11.83 -11.84 28.03
N ALA A 154 11.11 -12.21 29.07
CA ALA A 154 10.09 -13.27 28.96
C ALA A 154 8.97 -12.88 27.97
N GLN A 155 8.49 -11.64 28.02
CA GLN A 155 7.48 -11.14 27.08
C GLN A 155 8.01 -11.10 25.63
N PHE A 156 9.26 -10.70 25.45
CA PHE A 156 9.93 -10.69 24.15
C PHE A 156 10.02 -12.09 23.56
N ASP A 157 10.50 -13.06 24.35
CA ASP A 157 10.64 -14.46 23.93
C ASP A 157 9.30 -15.13 23.64
N GLU A 158 8.26 -14.82 24.42
CA GLU A 158 6.91 -15.32 24.17
C GLU A 158 6.29 -14.65 22.93
N CYS A 159 6.52 -13.36 22.72
CA CYS A 159 6.03 -12.68 21.52
C CYS A 159 6.55 -13.32 20.23
N LEU A 160 7.85 -13.64 20.17
CA LEU A 160 8.45 -14.28 19.00
C LEU A 160 7.97 -15.72 18.74
N LYS A 161 7.27 -16.35 19.69
CA LYS A 161 6.62 -17.65 19.51
C LYS A 161 5.15 -17.57 19.09
N ARG A 162 4.59 -16.35 18.97
CA ARG A 162 3.19 -16.12 18.62
C ARG A 162 2.95 -16.37 17.13
N GLU A 163 2.74 -17.64 16.78
CA GLU A 163 2.45 -18.07 15.41
C GLU A 163 1.16 -17.41 14.85
N ASP A 164 0.19 -17.10 15.70
CA ASP A 164 -1.03 -16.43 15.33
C ASP A 164 -0.75 -15.01 14.80
N ILE A 165 0.13 -14.24 15.47
CA ILE A 165 0.57 -12.93 15.02
C ILE A 165 1.35 -13.03 13.70
N ALA A 166 2.32 -13.95 13.63
CA ALA A 166 3.11 -14.16 12.42
C ALA A 166 2.23 -14.50 11.21
N LYS A 167 1.30 -15.46 11.36
CA LYS A 167 0.36 -15.87 10.31
C LYS A 167 -0.55 -14.71 9.87
N ALA A 168 -1.02 -13.91 10.80
CA ALA A 168 -1.89 -12.76 10.49
C ALA A 168 -1.14 -11.66 9.71
N ILE A 169 0.12 -11.36 10.08
CA ILE A 169 0.97 -10.42 9.34
C ILE A 169 1.24 -10.94 7.92
N ILE A 170 1.60 -12.22 7.78
CA ILE A 170 1.84 -12.85 6.47
C ILE A 170 0.56 -12.84 5.61
N ALA A 171 -0.59 -13.14 6.20
CA ALA A 171 -1.88 -13.09 5.48
C ALA A 171 -2.22 -11.66 5.01
N SER A 172 -1.99 -10.64 5.85
CA SER A 172 -2.16 -9.23 5.48
C SER A 172 -1.25 -8.83 4.32
N ARG A 173 0.04 -9.24 4.37
CA ARG A 173 1.00 -9.04 3.29
C ARG A 173 0.54 -9.71 1.99
N SER A 174 0.10 -10.98 2.06
CA SER A 174 -0.36 -11.73 0.88
C SER A 174 -1.60 -11.07 0.26
N LYS A 175 -2.60 -10.66 1.08
CA LYS A 175 -3.76 -9.90 0.63
C LYS A 175 -3.34 -8.62 -0.10
N ALA A 176 -2.40 -7.87 0.48
CA ALA A 176 -1.91 -6.63 -0.13
C ALA A 176 -1.22 -6.87 -1.49
N ALA A 177 -0.41 -7.90 -1.60
CA ALA A 177 0.26 -8.24 -2.85
C ALA A 177 -0.73 -8.72 -3.93
N GLU A 178 -1.65 -9.61 -3.57
CA GLU A 178 -2.54 -10.30 -4.51
C GLU A 178 -3.73 -9.43 -4.93
N GLN A 179 -4.31 -8.67 -4.00
CA GLN A 179 -5.53 -7.91 -4.26
C GLN A 179 -5.26 -6.44 -4.57
N PHE A 180 -4.21 -5.85 -3.97
CA PHE A 180 -3.93 -4.42 -4.10
C PHE A 180 -2.66 -4.12 -4.92
N GLY A 181 -1.96 -5.15 -5.41
CA GLY A 181 -0.77 -4.99 -6.25
C GLY A 181 0.42 -4.36 -5.54
N VAL A 182 0.52 -4.55 -4.20
CA VAL A 182 1.68 -4.10 -3.43
C VAL A 182 2.87 -5.01 -3.73
N ASP A 183 3.88 -4.49 -4.39
CA ASP A 183 5.09 -5.18 -4.83
C ASP A 183 6.39 -4.58 -4.25
N SER A 184 6.29 -3.42 -3.64
CA SER A 184 7.40 -2.65 -3.10
C SER A 184 6.97 -1.86 -1.87
N THR A 185 7.95 -1.41 -1.05
CA THR A 185 7.71 -0.59 0.15
C THR A 185 8.57 0.66 0.18
N PRO A 186 8.08 1.76 0.76
CA PRO A 186 6.70 1.94 1.17
C PRO A 186 5.76 2.05 -0.04
N THR A 187 4.53 1.55 0.12
CA THR A 187 3.42 1.82 -0.82
C THR A 187 2.27 2.40 -0.02
N PHE A 188 1.77 3.53 -0.49
CA PHE A 188 0.68 4.27 0.13
C PHE A 188 -0.57 4.20 -0.75
N PHE A 189 -1.73 4.15 -0.09
CA PHE A 189 -3.02 4.34 -0.71
C PHE A 189 -3.70 5.54 -0.05
N ILE A 190 -3.95 6.59 -0.81
CA ILE A 190 -4.60 7.81 -0.36
C ILE A 190 -6.02 7.82 -0.94
N ASN A 191 -7.03 7.48 -0.12
CA ASN A 191 -8.40 7.22 -0.58
C ASN A 191 -8.44 6.33 -1.85
N GLY A 192 -7.62 5.25 -1.87
CA GLY A 192 -7.52 4.30 -2.98
C GLY A 192 -6.50 4.67 -4.08
N LYS A 193 -6.01 5.91 -4.14
CA LYS A 193 -4.98 6.33 -5.11
C LYS A 193 -3.60 5.91 -4.65
N VAL A 194 -2.85 5.21 -5.51
CA VAL A 194 -1.55 4.61 -5.16
C VAL A 194 -0.41 5.62 -5.28
N LEU A 195 0.46 5.66 -4.26
CA LEU A 195 1.74 6.37 -4.27
C LEU A 195 2.84 5.41 -3.81
N LYS A 196 3.87 5.18 -4.63
CA LYS A 196 4.95 4.22 -4.33
C LYS A 196 6.26 4.92 -3.98
N GLY A 197 7.01 4.34 -3.04
CA GLY A 197 8.33 4.78 -2.62
C GLY A 197 8.32 5.92 -1.60
N SER A 198 9.52 6.25 -1.07
CA SER A 198 9.72 7.44 -0.24
C SER A 198 9.57 8.68 -1.10
N GLN A 199 8.42 9.35 -0.99
CA GLN A 199 8.08 10.54 -1.76
C GLN A 199 8.12 11.78 -0.88
N PRO A 200 8.46 12.96 -1.43
CA PRO A 200 8.40 14.23 -0.69
C PRO A 200 6.96 14.60 -0.36
N LEU A 201 6.77 15.42 0.68
CA LEU A 201 5.45 15.86 1.15
C LEU A 201 4.59 16.45 0.02
N SER A 202 5.20 17.14 -0.96
CA SER A 202 4.46 17.74 -2.08
C SER A 202 3.68 16.75 -2.94
N GLU A 203 4.09 15.47 -3.00
CA GLU A 203 3.32 14.43 -3.70
C GLU A 203 2.11 13.97 -2.87
N PHE A 204 2.26 13.93 -1.55
CA PHE A 204 1.14 13.69 -0.64
C PHE A 204 0.15 14.86 -0.66
N ASP A 205 0.64 16.10 -0.66
CA ASP A 205 -0.19 17.31 -0.73
C ASP A 205 -1.16 17.24 -1.92
N LYS A 206 -0.65 16.94 -3.12
CA LYS A 206 -1.46 16.84 -4.34
C LYS A 206 -2.59 15.81 -4.22
N LEU A 207 -2.29 14.64 -3.66
CA LEU A 207 -3.28 13.56 -3.56
C LEU A 207 -4.28 13.81 -2.44
N ILE A 208 -3.84 14.39 -1.31
CA ILE A 208 -4.71 14.75 -0.19
C ILE A 208 -5.67 15.86 -0.60
N GLU A 209 -5.18 16.92 -1.25
CA GLU A 209 -6.01 18.03 -1.73
C GLU A 209 -7.03 17.57 -2.79
N ALA A 210 -6.63 16.68 -3.70
CA ALA A 210 -7.55 16.07 -4.65
C ALA A 210 -8.64 15.25 -3.96
N ALA A 211 -8.27 14.43 -2.96
CA ALA A 211 -9.21 13.59 -2.21
C ALA A 211 -10.19 14.39 -1.33
N GLN A 212 -9.85 15.62 -0.92
CA GLN A 212 -10.73 16.50 -0.16
C GLN A 212 -11.74 17.26 -1.03
N SER A 213 -11.54 17.27 -2.35
CA SER A 213 -12.41 17.96 -3.30
C SER A 213 -13.43 17.06 -4.00
N GLU A 214 -13.37 15.74 -3.75
CA GLU A 214 -14.33 14.74 -4.21
C GLU A 214 -15.50 14.58 -3.22
#